data_91f7f38880ef26c38c6e803cf49fb917
#
_entry.id   91f7f38880ef26c38c6e803cf49fb917
#
_cell.length_a   1.000
_cell.length_b   1.000
_cell.length_c   1.000
_cell.angle_alpha   90.00
_cell.angle_beta   90.00
_cell.angle_gamma   90.00
#
_symmetry.space_group_name_H-M   'P 1'
#
loop_
_entity.id
_entity.type
_entity.pdbx_description
1 polymer ?
#
loop_
_entity_poly.entity_id
_entity_poly.type
_entity_poly.pdbx_seq_one_letter_code
_entity_poly.pdbx_strand_id
1 'polypeptide(L)'
;MRNLSLVANDAVAEHELPSPLDFWHWSGEVYGARSQDWLQVQELGGCVNLALLLHRLDQCGIPVDLTDLQPALVQTEAVLTPWRALRKSAKARVGEQEYQAMLAHELELERLQQGVLLQTLRELSLYRGKSHNLLNYLSLLGAQQGPLRDLIC
;
A
#
# COMPACT_ATOMS: atom_id res chain seq x y z
N MET A 1 7.19 -23.24 -28.22
CA MET A 1 6.98 -23.87 -26.89
C MET A 1 7.75 -23.09 -25.84
N ARG A 2 7.08 -22.67 -24.80
CA ARG A 2 7.72 -21.91 -23.75
C ARG A 2 8.68 -22.81 -22.97
N ASN A 3 9.89 -22.34 -22.77
CA ASN A 3 10.88 -23.10 -22.02
C ASN A 3 10.49 -23.02 -20.51
N LEU A 4 10.29 -24.17 -19.88
CA LEU A 4 9.91 -24.27 -18.49
C LEU A 4 10.94 -23.61 -17.54
N SER A 5 12.22 -23.62 -17.92
CA SER A 5 13.27 -22.99 -17.12
C SER A 5 13.14 -21.46 -17.09
N LEU A 6 12.62 -20.82 -18.16
CA LEU A 6 12.36 -19.38 -18.17
C LEU A 6 11.21 -19.03 -17.24
N VAL A 7 10.14 -19.85 -17.19
CA VAL A 7 9.02 -19.64 -16.27
C VAL A 7 9.49 -19.73 -14.81
N ALA A 8 10.35 -20.70 -14.50
CA ALA A 8 10.91 -20.86 -13.15
C ALA A 8 11.80 -19.67 -12.77
N ASN A 9 12.57 -19.12 -13.73
CA ASN A 9 13.45 -17.97 -13.49
C ASN A 9 12.65 -16.66 -13.31
N ASP A 10 11.45 -16.57 -13.87
CA ASP A 10 10.58 -15.42 -13.74
C ASP A 10 9.79 -15.42 -12.42
N ALA A 11 9.75 -16.54 -11.72
CA ALA A 11 9.06 -16.64 -10.44
C ALA A 11 9.75 -15.77 -9.39
N VAL A 12 8.94 -15.04 -8.61
CA VAL A 12 9.42 -14.19 -7.53
C VAL A 12 9.61 -15.06 -6.29
N ALA A 13 10.83 -15.07 -5.75
CA ALA A 13 11.10 -15.77 -4.50
C ALA A 13 10.62 -14.92 -3.32
N GLU A 14 10.22 -15.57 -2.23
CA GLU A 14 9.71 -14.89 -1.05
C GLU A 14 10.67 -13.83 -0.50
N HIS A 15 11.97 -14.12 -0.52
CA HIS A 15 13.00 -13.19 -0.03
C HIS A 15 13.16 -11.93 -0.89
N GLU A 16 12.59 -11.91 -2.10
CA GLU A 16 12.63 -10.74 -2.98
C GLU A 16 11.58 -9.70 -2.61
N LEU A 17 10.58 -10.09 -1.83
CA LEU A 17 9.62 -9.15 -1.26
C LEU A 17 10.24 -8.51 -0.02
N PRO A 18 9.96 -7.22 0.24
CA PRO A 18 10.52 -6.57 1.42
C PRO A 18 9.98 -7.20 2.71
N SER A 19 10.81 -7.19 3.76
CA SER A 19 10.31 -7.52 5.10
C SER A 19 9.34 -6.43 5.56
N PRO A 20 8.46 -6.72 6.55
CA PRO A 20 7.57 -5.70 7.09
C PRO A 20 8.31 -4.47 7.60
N LEU A 21 9.45 -4.65 8.27
CA LEU A 21 10.25 -3.53 8.78
C LEU A 21 10.87 -2.71 7.66
N ASP A 22 11.45 -3.36 6.65
CA ASP A 22 12.06 -2.67 5.51
C ASP A 22 11.02 -1.89 4.72
N PHE A 23 9.85 -2.50 4.51
CA PHE A 23 8.76 -1.81 3.80
C PHE A 23 8.25 -0.61 4.59
N TRP A 24 8.09 -0.75 5.91
CA TRP A 24 7.67 0.35 6.77
C TRP A 24 8.62 1.54 6.67
N HIS A 25 9.94 1.30 6.74
CA HIS A 25 10.93 2.37 6.62
C HIS A 25 10.93 3.00 5.22
N TRP A 26 10.94 2.16 4.19
CA TRP A 26 10.92 2.64 2.80
C TRP A 26 9.67 3.47 2.52
N SER A 27 8.52 2.98 2.92
CA SER A 27 7.24 3.66 2.66
C SER A 27 7.17 4.99 3.41
N GLY A 28 7.72 5.06 4.62
CA GLY A 28 7.80 6.30 5.38
C GLY A 28 8.62 7.39 4.68
N GLU A 29 9.75 7.01 4.11
CA GLU A 29 10.60 7.93 3.35
C GLU A 29 9.92 8.40 2.06
N VAL A 30 9.34 7.47 1.31
CA VAL A 30 8.65 7.77 0.05
C VAL A 30 7.42 8.66 0.30
N TYR A 31 6.63 8.31 1.31
CA TYR A 31 5.47 9.11 1.69
C TYR A 31 5.91 10.51 2.14
N GLY A 32 6.91 10.61 3.01
CA GLY A 32 7.37 11.88 3.54
C GLY A 32 7.87 12.84 2.49
N ALA A 33 8.49 12.32 1.43
CA ALA A 33 9.01 13.15 0.33
C ALA A 33 7.90 13.82 -0.49
N ARG A 34 6.71 13.20 -0.57
CA ARG A 34 5.58 13.70 -1.38
C ARG A 34 4.24 13.47 -0.68
N SER A 35 4.14 13.79 0.61
CA SER A 35 2.98 13.46 1.43
C SER A 35 1.66 14.00 0.87
N GLN A 36 1.67 15.23 0.34
CA GLN A 36 0.47 15.83 -0.24
C GLN A 36 -0.04 15.04 -1.45
N ASP A 37 0.88 14.52 -2.25
CA ASP A 37 0.52 13.73 -3.43
C ASP A 37 -0.09 12.38 -3.05
N TRP A 38 0.53 11.70 -2.07
CA TRP A 38 0.01 10.40 -1.60
C TRP A 38 -1.33 10.54 -0.89
N LEU A 39 -1.56 11.65 -0.19
CA LEU A 39 -2.86 11.92 0.46
C LEU A 39 -4.02 11.99 -0.52
N GLN A 40 -3.77 12.33 -1.80
CA GLN A 40 -4.81 12.32 -2.82
C GLN A 40 -5.46 10.94 -2.96
N VAL A 41 -4.69 9.88 -2.76
CA VAL A 41 -5.23 8.51 -2.80
C VAL A 41 -6.32 8.36 -1.75
N GLN A 42 -6.09 8.84 -0.53
CA GLN A 42 -7.06 8.76 0.55
C GLN A 42 -8.28 9.64 0.27
N GLU A 43 -8.09 10.82 -0.30
CA GLU A 43 -9.17 11.73 -0.70
C GLU A 43 -10.09 11.10 -1.73
N LEU A 44 -9.54 10.24 -2.60
CA LEU A 44 -10.30 9.50 -3.62
C LEU A 44 -10.95 8.23 -3.08
N GLY A 45 -10.82 7.98 -1.79
CA GLY A 45 -11.37 6.78 -1.15
C GLY A 45 -10.47 5.56 -1.21
N GLY A 46 -9.20 5.76 -1.60
CA GLY A 46 -8.23 4.67 -1.67
C GLY A 46 -7.41 4.50 -0.40
N CYS A 47 -6.53 3.52 -0.43
CA CYS A 47 -5.62 3.18 0.66
C CYS A 47 -4.19 3.57 0.30
N VAL A 48 -3.59 4.47 1.06
CA VAL A 48 -2.22 4.94 0.83
C VAL A 48 -1.21 3.79 0.98
N ASN A 49 -1.38 2.93 1.98
CA ASN A 49 -0.50 1.78 2.17
C ASN A 49 -0.50 0.83 0.97
N LEU A 50 -1.68 0.59 0.39
CA LEU A 50 -1.77 -0.23 -0.82
C LEU A 50 -1.08 0.47 -1.99
N ALA A 51 -1.32 1.77 -2.18
CA ALA A 51 -0.68 2.53 -3.26
C ALA A 51 0.85 2.50 -3.15
N LEU A 52 1.39 2.65 -1.95
CA LEU A 52 2.83 2.58 -1.70
C LEU A 52 3.38 1.18 -2.01
N LEU A 53 2.67 0.14 -1.62
CA LEU A 53 3.06 -1.23 -1.92
C LEU A 53 3.06 -1.50 -3.42
N LEU A 54 2.02 -1.05 -4.11
CA LEU A 54 1.93 -1.20 -5.57
C LEU A 54 3.08 -0.47 -6.28
N HIS A 55 3.42 0.71 -5.79
CA HIS A 55 4.58 1.46 -6.32
C HIS A 55 5.87 0.67 -6.12
N ARG A 56 6.06 0.08 -4.93
CA ARG A 56 7.25 -0.74 -4.65
C ARG A 56 7.32 -1.95 -5.57
N LEU A 57 6.20 -2.62 -5.78
CA LEU A 57 6.14 -3.77 -6.70
C LEU A 57 6.44 -3.36 -8.14
N ASP A 58 5.96 -2.18 -8.57
CA ASP A 58 6.29 -1.67 -9.90
C ASP A 58 7.79 -1.43 -10.07
N GLN A 59 8.45 -0.91 -9.05
CA GLN A 59 9.91 -0.72 -9.08
C GLN A 59 10.66 -2.05 -9.23
N CYS A 60 10.08 -3.12 -8.72
CA CYS A 60 10.67 -4.47 -8.80
C CYS A 60 10.22 -5.25 -10.02
N GLY A 61 9.32 -4.70 -10.84
CA GLY A 61 8.79 -5.40 -12.01
C GLY A 61 7.90 -6.58 -11.66
N ILE A 62 7.10 -6.47 -10.59
CA ILE A 62 6.22 -7.52 -10.11
C ILE A 62 4.77 -7.10 -10.29
N PRO A 63 4.08 -7.56 -11.35
CA PRO A 63 2.65 -7.31 -11.50
C PRO A 63 1.85 -8.15 -10.51
N VAL A 64 0.76 -7.58 -10.01
CA VAL A 64 -0.17 -8.25 -9.09
C VAL A 64 -1.59 -7.98 -9.53
N ASP A 65 -2.47 -8.95 -9.31
CA ASP A 65 -3.91 -8.76 -9.49
C ASP A 65 -4.47 -8.11 -8.24
N LEU A 66 -5.05 -6.92 -8.40
CA LEU A 66 -5.61 -6.16 -7.28
C LEU A 66 -6.72 -6.93 -6.55
N THR A 67 -7.44 -7.80 -7.24
CA THR A 67 -8.49 -8.62 -6.61
C THR A 67 -7.92 -9.60 -5.59
N ASP A 68 -6.67 -10.02 -5.74
CA ASP A 68 -6.02 -10.90 -4.77
C ASP A 68 -5.68 -10.19 -3.46
N LEU A 69 -5.56 -8.87 -3.48
CA LEU A 69 -5.28 -8.06 -2.30
C LEU A 69 -6.56 -7.52 -1.65
N GLN A 70 -7.69 -7.61 -2.33
CA GLN A 70 -8.94 -7.02 -1.88
C GLN A 70 -9.42 -7.55 -0.52
N PRO A 71 -9.39 -8.87 -0.23
CA PRO A 71 -9.82 -9.34 1.10
C PRO A 71 -8.99 -8.76 2.24
N ALA A 72 -7.68 -8.68 2.07
CA ALA A 72 -6.78 -8.09 3.08
C ALA A 72 -7.06 -6.60 3.27
N LEU A 73 -7.32 -5.90 2.16
CA LEU A 73 -7.64 -4.47 2.20
C LEU A 73 -8.95 -4.21 2.94
N VAL A 74 -10.00 -4.95 2.60
CA VAL A 74 -11.32 -4.81 3.25
C VAL A 74 -11.20 -5.09 4.75
N GLN A 75 -10.49 -6.15 5.13
CA GLN A 75 -10.33 -6.55 6.52
C GLN A 75 -9.62 -5.48 7.34
N THR A 76 -8.54 -4.93 6.82
CA THR A 76 -7.74 -3.92 7.54
C THR A 76 -8.39 -2.54 7.54
N GLU A 77 -9.03 -2.15 6.45
CA GLU A 77 -9.75 -0.88 6.37
C GLU A 77 -10.99 -0.87 7.28
N ALA A 78 -11.57 -2.03 7.56
CA ALA A 78 -12.68 -2.13 8.52
C ALA A 78 -12.28 -1.68 9.94
N VAL A 79 -11.00 -1.74 10.27
CA VAL A 79 -10.46 -1.25 11.53
C VAL A 79 -9.99 0.20 11.41
N LEU A 80 -9.23 0.51 10.36
CA LEU A 80 -8.61 1.83 10.18
C LEU A 80 -9.61 2.94 9.91
N THR A 81 -10.61 2.70 9.07
CA THR A 81 -11.58 3.72 8.68
C THR A 81 -12.36 4.27 9.89
N PRO A 82 -12.96 3.42 10.76
CA PRO A 82 -13.61 3.93 11.96
C PRO A 82 -12.64 4.58 12.93
N TRP A 83 -11.41 4.09 13.05
CA TRP A 83 -10.41 4.69 13.93
C TRP A 83 -10.06 6.11 13.49
N ARG A 84 -9.82 6.31 12.19
CA ARG A 84 -9.53 7.65 11.66
C ARG A 84 -10.68 8.62 11.91
N ALA A 85 -11.91 8.16 11.71
CA ALA A 85 -13.10 8.98 11.98
C ALA A 85 -13.20 9.36 13.45
N LEU A 86 -12.96 8.41 14.36
CA LEU A 86 -12.96 8.66 15.80
C LEU A 86 -11.86 9.66 16.18
N ARG A 87 -10.64 9.46 15.68
CA ARG A 87 -9.52 10.35 15.97
C ARG A 87 -9.81 11.78 15.52
N LYS A 88 -10.34 11.94 14.30
CA LYS A 88 -10.68 13.28 13.77
C LYS A 88 -11.76 13.96 14.64
N SER A 89 -12.77 13.21 15.05
CA SER A 89 -13.84 13.70 15.93
C SER A 89 -13.31 14.06 17.31
N ALA A 90 -12.34 13.30 17.83
CA ALA A 90 -11.80 13.49 19.17
C ALA A 90 -10.88 14.73 19.27
N LYS A 91 -10.32 15.20 18.18
CA LYS A 91 -9.31 16.26 18.15
C LYS A 91 -9.74 17.50 18.95
N ALA A 92 -11.00 17.89 18.84
CA ALA A 92 -11.54 19.08 19.53
C ALA A 92 -12.06 18.77 20.94
N ARG A 93 -12.04 17.51 21.38
CA ARG A 93 -12.70 17.06 22.62
C ARG A 93 -11.76 16.48 23.65
N VAL A 94 -10.55 16.08 23.25
CA VAL A 94 -9.54 15.49 24.14
C VAL A 94 -8.37 16.45 24.26
N GLY A 95 -7.51 16.21 25.25
CA GLY A 95 -6.28 16.96 25.42
C GLY A 95 -5.24 16.58 24.37
N GLU A 96 -4.20 17.42 24.24
CA GLU A 96 -3.14 17.20 23.26
C GLU A 96 -2.44 15.86 23.46
N GLN A 97 -2.17 15.48 24.70
CA GLN A 97 -1.49 14.23 25.00
C GLN A 97 -2.32 13.02 24.58
N GLU A 98 -3.62 13.03 24.82
CA GLU A 98 -4.54 11.98 24.44
C GLU A 98 -4.65 11.90 22.91
N TYR A 99 -4.70 13.05 22.24
CA TYR A 99 -4.74 13.09 20.79
C TYR A 99 -3.47 12.50 20.16
N GLN A 100 -2.30 12.83 20.71
CA GLN A 100 -1.03 12.26 20.25
C GLN A 100 -0.98 10.75 20.46
N ALA A 101 -1.56 10.25 21.55
CA ALA A 101 -1.67 8.81 21.78
C ALA A 101 -2.54 8.13 20.72
N MET A 102 -3.63 8.77 20.30
CA MET A 102 -4.49 8.26 19.23
C MET A 102 -3.77 8.22 17.90
N LEU A 103 -2.98 9.24 17.57
CA LEU A 103 -2.16 9.26 16.35
C LEU A 103 -1.10 8.15 16.35
N ALA A 104 -0.45 7.94 17.50
CA ALA A 104 0.54 6.88 17.63
C ALA A 104 -0.09 5.49 17.42
N HIS A 105 -1.30 5.30 17.97
CA HIS A 105 -2.03 4.04 17.76
C HIS A 105 -2.45 3.85 16.31
N GLU A 106 -2.85 4.92 15.63
CA GLU A 106 -3.19 4.86 14.20
C GLU A 106 -1.99 4.40 13.38
N LEU A 107 -0.78 4.89 13.67
CA LEU A 107 0.43 4.44 13.01
C LEU A 107 0.69 2.94 13.22
N GLU A 108 0.41 2.43 14.43
CA GLU A 108 0.52 0.99 14.69
C GLU A 108 -0.47 0.19 13.84
N LEU A 109 -1.70 0.68 13.70
CA LEU A 109 -2.71 0.03 12.86
C LEU A 109 -2.32 0.07 11.38
N GLU A 110 -1.74 1.16 10.91
CA GLU A 110 -1.24 1.29 9.55
C GLU A 110 -0.08 0.32 9.28
N ARG A 111 0.80 0.16 10.26
CA ARG A 111 1.90 -0.79 10.17
C ARG A 111 1.39 -2.23 10.11
N LEU A 112 0.35 -2.55 10.90
CA LEU A 112 -0.31 -3.85 10.82
C LEU A 112 -0.94 -4.09 9.46
N GLN A 113 -1.56 -3.07 8.87
CA GLN A 113 -2.11 -3.17 7.52
C GLN A 113 -1.02 -3.52 6.50
N GLN A 114 0.12 -2.85 6.57
CA GLN A 114 1.25 -3.17 5.69
C GLN A 114 1.67 -4.63 5.85
N GLY A 115 1.75 -5.11 7.09
CA GLY A 115 2.12 -6.50 7.37
C GLY A 115 1.14 -7.51 6.81
N VAL A 116 -0.16 -7.24 6.91
CA VAL A 116 -1.20 -8.10 6.35
C VAL A 116 -1.12 -8.14 4.82
N LEU A 117 -0.93 -6.99 4.18
CA LEU A 117 -0.78 -6.92 2.73
C LEU A 117 0.45 -7.71 2.25
N LEU A 118 1.58 -7.55 2.92
CA LEU A 118 2.80 -8.29 2.59
C LEU A 118 2.63 -9.79 2.79
N GLN A 119 1.96 -10.21 3.86
CA GLN A 119 1.69 -11.62 4.10
C GLN A 119 0.81 -12.21 3.00
N THR A 120 -0.19 -11.45 2.55
CA THR A 120 -1.04 -11.87 1.43
C THR A 120 -0.22 -12.08 0.16
N LEU A 121 0.72 -11.17 -0.13
CA LEU A 121 1.60 -11.32 -1.29
C LEU A 121 2.45 -12.58 -1.21
N ARG A 122 2.94 -12.93 -0.01
CA ARG A 122 3.77 -14.14 0.19
C ARG A 122 3.01 -15.42 -0.10
N GLU A 123 1.70 -15.39 0.04
CA GLU A 123 0.83 -16.54 -0.23
C GLU A 123 0.44 -16.67 -1.70
N LEU A 124 0.78 -15.68 -2.52
CA LEU A 124 0.49 -15.68 -3.95
C LEU A 124 1.69 -16.21 -4.75
N SER A 125 1.38 -16.79 -5.91
CA SER A 125 2.41 -17.14 -6.90
C SER A 125 2.64 -15.93 -7.79
N LEU A 126 3.74 -15.21 -7.57
CA LEU A 126 4.08 -13.99 -8.27
C LEU A 126 5.18 -14.23 -9.30
N TYR A 127 5.11 -13.52 -10.42
CA TYR A 127 6.07 -13.62 -11.53
C TYR A 127 6.47 -12.23 -11.97
N ARG A 128 7.72 -12.08 -12.40
CA ARG A 128 8.18 -10.81 -12.97
C ARG A 128 7.57 -10.59 -14.35
N GLY A 129 7.32 -9.33 -14.66
CA GLY A 129 6.78 -8.94 -15.94
C GLY A 129 6.51 -7.43 -15.97
N LYS A 130 5.85 -6.99 -17.05
CA LYS A 130 5.38 -5.60 -17.12
C LYS A 130 4.43 -5.32 -15.98
N SER A 131 4.71 -4.25 -15.26
CA SER A 131 3.97 -3.90 -14.05
C SER A 131 3.46 -2.48 -14.14
N HIS A 132 2.14 -2.33 -13.97
CA HIS A 132 1.44 -1.05 -13.92
C HIS A 132 0.44 -1.05 -12.75
N ASN A 133 0.87 -1.60 -11.63
CA ASN A 133 -0.01 -1.81 -10.47
C ASN A 133 -0.57 -0.50 -9.95
N LEU A 134 0.31 0.49 -9.72
CA LEU A 134 -0.13 1.78 -9.19
C LEU A 134 -1.03 2.50 -10.18
N LEU A 135 -0.68 2.50 -11.47
CA LEU A 135 -1.50 3.12 -12.52
C LEU A 135 -2.90 2.49 -12.55
N ASN A 136 -2.98 1.17 -12.50
CA ASN A 136 -4.25 0.46 -12.51
C ASN A 136 -5.09 0.85 -11.29
N TYR A 137 -4.48 0.93 -10.12
CA TYR A 137 -5.17 1.31 -8.89
C TYR A 137 -5.69 2.75 -8.97
N LEU A 138 -4.84 3.70 -9.40
CA LEU A 138 -5.23 5.10 -9.56
C LEU A 138 -6.39 5.24 -10.56
N SER A 139 -6.36 4.46 -11.63
CA SER A 139 -7.45 4.46 -12.62
C SER A 139 -8.77 3.96 -12.02
N LEU A 140 -8.72 2.94 -11.18
CA LEU A 140 -9.91 2.45 -10.46
C LEU A 140 -10.48 3.50 -9.51
N LEU A 141 -9.62 4.32 -8.91
CA LEU A 141 -10.04 5.42 -8.04
C LEU A 141 -10.54 6.64 -8.80
N GLY A 142 -10.43 6.65 -10.12
CA GLY A 142 -10.82 7.78 -10.95
C GLY A 142 -9.75 8.87 -11.07
N ALA A 143 -8.51 8.60 -10.66
CA ALA A 143 -7.40 9.56 -10.76
C ALA A 143 -6.82 9.56 -12.17
N GLN A 144 -7.54 10.17 -13.11
CA GLN A 144 -7.11 10.25 -14.52
C GLN A 144 -5.86 11.12 -14.70
N GLN A 145 -5.72 12.14 -13.87
CA GLN A 145 -4.59 13.07 -13.87
C GLN A 145 -4.21 13.38 -12.42
N GLY A 146 -2.98 13.80 -12.21
CA GLY A 146 -2.52 14.18 -10.89
C GLY A 146 -1.04 13.93 -10.70
N PRO A 147 -0.44 14.46 -9.61
CA PRO A 147 1.00 14.39 -9.39
C PRO A 147 1.55 12.96 -9.27
N LEU A 148 0.76 12.01 -8.77
CA LEU A 148 1.22 10.63 -8.65
C LEU A 148 1.36 9.93 -10.00
N ARG A 149 0.62 10.37 -11.01
CA ARG A 149 0.75 9.80 -12.35
C ARG A 149 2.12 10.12 -12.96
N ASP A 150 2.74 11.21 -12.55
CA ASP A 150 4.08 11.60 -13.00
C ASP A 150 5.16 10.63 -12.48
N LEU A 151 4.90 9.91 -11.38
CA LEU A 151 5.80 8.88 -10.87
C LEU A 151 5.85 7.64 -11.77
N ILE A 152 4.82 7.45 -12.58
CA ILE A 152 4.61 6.22 -13.34
C ILE A 152 5.07 6.39 -14.80
N CYS A 153 5.13 7.59 -15.28
CA CYS A 153 5.46 7.92 -16.67
C CYS A 153 6.93 8.20 -16.89
#